data_00aab841a540635d98bf0373a237e3f4
#
_entry.id   00aab841a540635d98bf0373a237e3f4
#
_cell.length_a   1.000
_cell.length_b   1.000
_cell.length_c   1.000
_cell.angle_alpha   90.00
_cell.angle_beta   90.00
_cell.angle_gamma   90.00
#
_symmetry.space_group_name_H-M   'P 1'
#
loop_
_entity.id
_entity.type
_entity.pdbx_description
1 polymer ?
#
loop_
_entity_poly.entity_id
_entity_poly.type
_entity_poly.pdbx_seq_one_letter_code
_entity_poly.pdbx_strand_id
1 'polypeptide(L)'
;MEEEQSVWASEEQRRICKELAEHYRAIISLLGDDPDREGLRKTPERTAKAMMQLTRGYRQSAQEIISSAVFEHTGSRIVVVRDIEFYSFCEHHLLPFFGKVHVGYIPSGGIVGLSKVARLVEVFARRFQVQERLTAQICQSLTDTLSTEGVMVVVEARHLCMQMRGVEKQGAVTVTYDSRSEE
;
A
#
# COMPACT_ATOMS: atom_id res chain seq x y z
N MET A 1 -5.60 19.08 6.58
CA MET A 1 -4.55 20.14 6.48
C MET A 1 -3.45 19.99 7.54
N GLU A 2 -3.75 19.70 8.81
CA GLU A 2 -2.73 19.47 9.84
C GLU A 2 -1.95 18.15 9.68
N GLU A 3 -2.57 17.07 9.21
CA GLU A 3 -1.88 15.81 8.90
C GLU A 3 -0.94 15.92 7.70
N GLU A 4 -1.21 16.75 6.71
CA GLU A 4 -0.31 16.98 5.58
C GLU A 4 1.00 17.68 5.98
N GLN A 5 0.99 18.51 7.01
CA GLN A 5 2.20 19.24 7.46
C GLN A 5 3.14 18.34 8.27
N SER A 6 2.65 17.30 8.95
CA SER A 6 3.47 16.37 9.74
C SER A 6 4.34 15.42 8.90
N VAL A 7 3.94 15.15 7.66
CA VAL A 7 4.64 14.23 6.73
C VAL A 7 5.97 14.83 6.21
N TRP A 8 6.16 16.15 6.31
CA TRP A 8 7.33 16.89 5.77
C TRP A 8 8.24 17.39 6.87
N ALA A 9 8.25 16.71 8.02
CA ALA A 9 8.92 17.18 9.23
C ALA A 9 10.46 17.21 9.14
N SER A 10 11.11 16.37 8.29
CA SER A 10 12.57 16.33 8.20
C SER A 10 13.12 17.16 7.03
N GLU A 11 14.33 17.70 7.22
CA GLU A 11 15.06 18.41 6.17
C GLU A 11 15.35 17.52 4.96
N GLU A 12 15.63 16.24 5.20
CA GLU A 12 15.83 15.23 4.17
C GLU A 12 14.60 15.03 3.29
N GLN A 13 13.40 14.94 3.89
CA GLN A 13 12.16 14.80 3.12
C GLN A 13 11.88 16.02 2.24
N ARG A 14 12.17 17.23 2.72
CA ARG A 14 12.07 18.45 1.90
C ARG A 14 13.04 18.43 0.74
N ARG A 15 14.28 17.98 0.95
CA ARG A 15 15.29 17.82 -0.10
C ARG A 15 14.83 16.83 -1.17
N ILE A 16 14.37 15.63 -0.76
CA ILE A 16 13.86 14.60 -1.68
C ILE A 16 12.65 15.13 -2.48
N CYS A 17 11.73 15.83 -1.82
CA CYS A 17 10.56 16.39 -2.50
C CYS A 17 10.96 17.41 -3.58
N LYS A 18 11.94 18.25 -3.31
CA LYS A 18 12.46 19.24 -4.27
C LYS A 18 13.10 18.55 -5.47
N GLU A 19 13.96 17.56 -5.24
CA GLU A 19 14.62 16.78 -6.28
C GLU A 19 13.60 16.04 -7.17
N LEU A 20 12.60 15.38 -6.56
CA LEU A 20 11.51 14.76 -7.30
C LEU A 20 10.73 15.77 -8.15
N ALA A 21 10.48 16.97 -7.64
CA ALA A 21 9.78 18.01 -8.39
C ALA A 21 10.57 18.44 -9.64
N GLU A 22 11.90 18.54 -9.54
CA GLU A 22 12.77 18.84 -10.69
C GLU A 22 12.65 17.75 -11.78
N HIS A 23 12.64 16.48 -11.38
CA HIS A 23 12.43 15.37 -12.30
C HIS A 23 11.04 15.40 -12.95
N TYR A 24 9.98 15.67 -12.21
CA TYR A 24 8.63 15.80 -12.76
C TYR A 24 8.51 16.97 -13.73
N ARG A 25 9.19 18.08 -13.45
CA ARG A 25 9.27 19.21 -14.38
C ARG A 25 9.91 18.79 -15.71
N ALA A 26 11.03 18.07 -15.63
CA ALA A 26 11.72 17.54 -16.81
C ALA A 26 10.84 16.55 -17.60
N ILE A 27 10.12 15.64 -16.91
CA ILE A 27 9.19 14.71 -17.55
C ILE A 27 8.10 15.46 -18.34
N ILE A 28 7.49 16.50 -17.76
CA ILE A 28 6.45 17.31 -18.44
C ILE A 28 7.01 17.90 -19.73
N SER A 29 8.20 18.50 -19.68
CA SER A 29 8.86 19.08 -20.85
C SER A 29 9.18 18.03 -21.92
N LEU A 30 9.70 16.87 -21.52
CA LEU A 30 10.05 15.77 -22.43
C LEU A 30 8.82 15.16 -23.12
N LEU A 31 7.65 15.21 -22.46
CA LEU A 31 6.38 14.78 -23.02
C LEU A 31 5.75 15.83 -23.97
N GLY A 32 6.37 16.99 -24.12
CA GLY A 32 5.97 18.03 -25.08
C GLY A 32 5.02 19.09 -24.53
N ASP A 33 4.84 19.17 -23.21
CA ASP A 33 4.03 20.25 -22.60
C ASP A 33 4.93 21.29 -21.90
N ASP A 34 4.43 22.51 -21.72
CA ASP A 34 5.11 23.61 -21.06
C ASP A 34 4.86 23.57 -19.54
N PRO A 35 5.88 23.23 -18.72
CA PRO A 35 5.73 23.19 -17.28
C PRO A 35 5.50 24.55 -16.64
N ASP A 36 5.72 25.66 -17.36
CA ASP A 36 5.55 27.03 -16.86
C ASP A 36 4.17 27.61 -17.16
N ARG A 37 3.37 26.96 -18.02
CA ARG A 37 1.99 27.38 -18.23
C ARG A 37 1.19 27.33 -16.91
N GLU A 38 0.20 28.19 -16.77
CA GLU A 38 -0.53 28.43 -15.53
C GLU A 38 -1.03 27.14 -14.84
N GLY A 39 -1.60 26.20 -15.60
CA GLY A 39 -2.14 24.94 -15.07
C GLY A 39 -1.08 23.96 -14.57
N LEU A 40 0.16 24.03 -15.07
CA LEU A 40 1.25 23.10 -14.73
C LEU A 40 2.30 23.67 -13.78
N ARG A 41 2.36 24.97 -13.56
CA ARG A 41 3.41 25.64 -12.76
C ARG A 41 3.60 25.02 -11.37
N LYS A 42 2.53 24.57 -10.72
CA LYS A 42 2.58 23.91 -9.40
C LYS A 42 2.53 22.37 -9.47
N THR A 43 2.39 21.79 -10.65
CA THR A 43 2.25 20.34 -10.82
C THR A 43 3.49 19.57 -10.39
N PRO A 44 4.73 19.97 -10.72
CA PRO A 44 5.91 19.24 -10.30
C PRO A 44 5.98 19.02 -8.78
N GLU A 45 5.76 20.08 -8.01
CA GLU A 45 5.78 20.01 -6.55
C GLU A 45 4.60 19.19 -5.99
N ARG A 46 3.39 19.37 -6.53
CA ARG A 46 2.20 18.61 -6.12
C ARG A 46 2.39 17.12 -6.38
N THR A 47 2.94 16.77 -7.55
CA THR A 47 3.18 15.38 -7.93
C THR A 47 4.26 14.75 -7.04
N ALA A 48 5.33 15.46 -6.75
CA ALA A 48 6.37 15.01 -5.84
C ALA A 48 5.80 14.69 -4.45
N LYS A 49 5.01 15.61 -3.88
CA LYS A 49 4.33 15.39 -2.59
C LYS A 49 3.39 14.19 -2.63
N ALA A 50 2.57 14.08 -3.67
CA ALA A 50 1.65 12.96 -3.82
C ALA A 50 2.39 11.62 -3.89
N MET A 51 3.46 11.52 -4.68
CA MET A 51 4.26 10.29 -4.79
C MET A 51 4.93 9.92 -3.48
N MET A 52 5.49 10.87 -2.75
CA MET A 52 6.06 10.60 -1.43
C MET A 52 5.02 10.08 -0.42
N GLN A 53 3.79 10.60 -0.47
CA GLN A 53 2.69 10.13 0.35
C GLN A 53 2.23 8.73 -0.07
N LEU A 54 2.09 8.50 -1.36
CA LEU A 54 1.63 7.23 -1.93
C LEU A 54 2.68 6.11 -1.82
N THR A 55 3.94 6.46 -1.54
CA THR A 55 5.04 5.51 -1.30
C THR A 55 5.55 5.52 0.15
N ARG A 56 4.75 6.06 1.10
CA ARG A 56 5.15 6.16 2.51
C ARG A 56 5.43 4.82 3.18
N GLY A 57 4.89 3.72 2.65
CA GLY A 57 5.08 2.37 3.15
C GLY A 57 6.54 1.91 3.19
N TYR A 58 7.42 2.49 2.36
CA TYR A 58 8.85 2.22 2.44
C TYR A 58 9.51 2.72 3.73
N ARG A 59 8.85 3.65 4.44
CA ARG A 59 9.34 4.26 5.68
C ARG A 59 8.59 3.77 6.91
N GLN A 60 7.82 2.69 6.79
CA GLN A 60 7.01 2.12 7.87
C GLN A 60 7.39 0.67 8.13
N SER A 61 7.33 0.26 9.40
CA SER A 61 7.56 -1.10 9.84
C SER A 61 6.23 -1.82 10.07
N ALA A 62 6.02 -2.92 9.34
CA ALA A 62 4.86 -3.78 9.49
C ALA A 62 4.82 -4.42 10.88
N GLN A 63 5.97 -4.90 11.35
CA GLN A 63 6.12 -5.53 12.67
C GLN A 63 5.75 -4.58 13.81
N GLU A 64 6.26 -3.34 13.79
CA GLU A 64 5.93 -2.33 14.80
C GLU A 64 4.44 -2.03 14.85
N ILE A 65 3.79 -1.95 13.68
CA ILE A 65 2.36 -1.67 13.59
C ILE A 65 1.54 -2.79 14.23
N ILE A 66 1.82 -4.05 13.92
CA ILE A 66 1.08 -5.19 14.46
C ILE A 66 1.35 -5.32 15.96
N SER A 67 2.62 -5.34 16.36
CA SER A 67 3.03 -5.54 17.76
C SER A 67 2.51 -4.45 18.71
N SER A 68 2.18 -3.25 18.18
CA SER A 68 1.70 -2.13 19.01
C SER A 68 0.31 -2.31 19.60
N ALA A 69 -0.46 -3.33 19.18
CA ALA A 69 -1.79 -3.60 19.71
C ALA A 69 -2.18 -5.07 19.55
N VAL A 70 -1.46 -5.94 20.21
CA VAL A 70 -1.80 -7.36 20.41
C VAL A 70 -2.39 -7.49 21.80
N PHE A 71 -3.54 -8.14 21.91
CA PHE A 71 -4.27 -8.36 23.16
C PHE A 71 -4.38 -9.84 23.45
N GLU A 72 -4.25 -10.24 24.71
CA GLU A 72 -4.47 -11.63 25.12
C GLU A 72 -5.87 -12.11 24.78
N HIS A 73 -5.97 -13.30 24.25
CA HIS A 73 -7.24 -13.91 23.87
C HIS A 73 -7.15 -15.43 23.98
N THR A 74 -8.09 -16.04 24.70
CA THR A 74 -8.12 -17.49 24.94
C THR A 74 -9.00 -18.25 23.95
N GLY A 75 -9.64 -17.57 23.01
CA GLY A 75 -10.48 -18.18 21.98
C GLY A 75 -9.69 -18.55 20.73
N SER A 76 -10.05 -19.65 20.08
CA SER A 76 -9.50 -20.12 18.79
C SER A 76 -10.47 -19.96 17.62
N ARG A 77 -11.43 -19.05 17.71
CA ARG A 77 -12.36 -18.79 16.61
C ARG A 77 -11.72 -17.88 15.57
N ILE A 78 -11.93 -18.23 14.31
CA ILE A 78 -11.45 -17.41 13.20
C ILE A 78 -11.94 -15.97 13.30
N VAL A 79 -11.00 -15.03 13.14
CA VAL A 79 -11.28 -13.60 12.99
C VAL A 79 -11.16 -13.27 11.52
N VAL A 80 -12.16 -12.59 10.95
CA VAL A 80 -12.15 -12.16 9.55
C VAL A 80 -12.34 -10.66 9.47
N VAL A 81 -11.37 -9.97 8.85
CA VAL A 81 -11.44 -8.54 8.50
C VAL A 81 -11.51 -8.46 6.99
N ARG A 82 -12.64 -8.06 6.45
CA ARG A 82 -12.86 -8.03 5.01
C ARG A 82 -13.09 -6.61 4.50
N ASP A 83 -13.01 -6.49 3.17
CA ASP A 83 -13.28 -5.25 2.43
C ASP A 83 -12.34 -4.09 2.81
N ILE A 84 -11.08 -4.39 3.15
CA ILE A 84 -10.06 -3.38 3.40
C ILE A 84 -9.66 -2.78 2.05
N GLU A 85 -10.08 -1.57 1.77
CA GLU A 85 -9.73 -0.86 0.55
C GLU A 85 -8.25 -0.51 0.52
N PHE A 86 -7.63 -0.61 -0.66
CA PHE A 86 -6.25 -0.22 -0.86
C PHE A 86 -6.01 0.40 -2.23
N TYR A 87 -4.95 1.21 -2.32
CA TYR A 87 -4.39 1.76 -3.55
C TYR A 87 -2.89 1.53 -3.56
N SER A 88 -2.37 1.04 -4.68
CA SER A 88 -0.95 0.74 -4.87
C SER A 88 -0.49 1.14 -6.28
N PHE A 89 0.81 1.06 -6.54
CA PHE A 89 1.39 1.25 -7.85
C PHE A 89 2.00 -0.04 -8.36
N CYS A 90 1.60 -0.44 -9.57
CA CYS A 90 2.26 -1.52 -10.28
C CYS A 90 3.72 -1.16 -10.55
N GLU A 91 4.67 -1.97 -10.08
CA GLU A 91 6.10 -1.68 -10.22
C GLU A 91 6.58 -1.65 -11.67
N HIS A 92 5.88 -2.35 -12.59
CA HIS A 92 6.27 -2.42 -14.00
C HIS A 92 5.97 -1.13 -14.78
N HIS A 93 4.93 -0.38 -14.38
CA HIS A 93 4.46 0.76 -15.16
C HIS A 93 4.26 2.05 -14.34
N LEU A 94 4.40 1.98 -13.01
CA LEU A 94 4.06 3.05 -12.06
C LEU A 94 2.62 3.57 -12.25
N LEU A 95 1.73 2.70 -12.74
CA LEU A 95 0.30 2.99 -12.84
C LEU A 95 -0.44 2.35 -11.66
N PRO A 96 -1.52 3.00 -11.19
CA PRO A 96 -2.26 2.49 -10.03
C PRO A 96 -2.91 1.13 -10.29
N PHE A 97 -2.95 0.32 -9.25
CA PHE A 97 -3.93 -0.75 -9.08
C PHE A 97 -4.57 -0.62 -7.70
N PHE A 98 -5.80 -1.01 -7.59
CA PHE A 98 -6.58 -0.79 -6.37
C PHE A 98 -7.69 -1.82 -6.25
N GLY A 99 -8.15 -2.02 -5.03
CA GLY A 99 -9.17 -3.02 -4.76
C GLY A 99 -9.40 -3.24 -3.28
N LYS A 100 -9.57 -4.50 -2.91
CA LYS A 100 -9.89 -4.91 -1.55
C LYS A 100 -8.99 -6.05 -1.09
N VAL A 101 -8.63 -6.00 0.19
CA VAL A 101 -7.93 -7.08 0.89
C VAL A 101 -8.87 -7.68 1.93
N HIS A 102 -8.88 -8.99 2.02
CA HIS A 102 -9.59 -9.76 3.02
C HIS A 102 -8.57 -10.59 3.81
N VAL A 103 -8.61 -10.48 5.12
CA VAL A 103 -7.70 -11.17 6.03
C VAL A 103 -8.50 -12.05 6.98
N GLY A 104 -8.19 -13.33 7.02
CA GLY A 104 -8.68 -14.26 8.02
C GLY A 104 -7.51 -14.85 8.83
N TYR A 105 -7.65 -14.96 10.15
CA TYR A 105 -6.68 -15.67 10.96
C TYR A 105 -7.34 -16.37 12.14
N ILE A 106 -6.73 -17.46 12.61
CA ILE A 106 -7.13 -18.22 13.79
C ILE A 106 -6.14 -17.91 14.91
N PRO A 107 -6.55 -17.12 15.93
CA PRO A 107 -5.65 -16.74 17.00
C PRO A 107 -5.26 -17.94 17.88
N SER A 108 -3.99 -17.96 18.34
CA SER A 108 -3.46 -18.88 19.32
C SER A 108 -2.81 -18.09 20.45
N GLY A 109 -3.64 -17.58 21.38
CA GLY A 109 -3.19 -16.78 22.54
C GLY A 109 -3.29 -15.27 22.40
N GLY A 110 -3.45 -14.71 21.19
CA GLY A 110 -3.56 -13.25 21.02
C GLY A 110 -4.36 -12.83 19.79
N ILE A 111 -5.05 -11.71 19.92
CA ILE A 111 -5.73 -11.04 18.78
C ILE A 111 -5.10 -9.67 18.52
N VAL A 112 -5.07 -9.27 17.25
CA VAL A 112 -4.60 -7.95 16.84
C VAL A 112 -5.77 -6.97 16.72
N GLY A 113 -5.53 -5.72 17.10
CA GLY A 113 -6.52 -4.65 16.92
C GLY A 113 -6.89 -4.49 15.43
N LEU A 114 -8.19 -4.45 15.11
CA LEU A 114 -8.69 -4.44 13.73
C LEU A 114 -8.08 -3.31 12.88
N SER A 115 -7.87 -2.14 13.47
CA SER A 115 -7.23 -1.00 12.79
C SER A 115 -5.76 -1.27 12.41
N LYS A 116 -5.08 -2.21 13.09
CA LYS A 116 -3.69 -2.57 12.78
C LYS A 116 -3.62 -3.46 11.55
N VAL A 117 -4.64 -4.31 11.35
CA VAL A 117 -4.76 -5.10 10.11
C VAL A 117 -4.88 -4.17 8.90
N ALA A 118 -5.75 -3.16 8.96
CA ALA A 118 -5.88 -2.19 7.89
C ALA A 118 -4.59 -1.38 7.66
N ARG A 119 -3.91 -0.98 8.74
CA ARG A 119 -2.62 -0.27 8.65
C ARG A 119 -1.51 -1.15 8.07
N LEU A 120 -1.50 -2.44 8.36
CA LEU A 120 -0.57 -3.39 7.77
C LEU A 120 -0.74 -3.45 6.25
N VAL A 121 -1.99 -3.53 5.77
CA VAL A 121 -2.29 -3.48 4.33
C VAL A 121 -1.72 -2.21 3.71
N GLU A 122 -1.92 -1.05 4.34
CA GLU A 122 -1.37 0.23 3.87
C GLU A 122 0.16 0.25 3.80
N VAL A 123 0.88 -0.37 4.76
CA VAL A 123 2.36 -0.45 4.72
C VAL A 123 2.86 -1.08 3.43
N PHE A 124 2.24 -2.17 3.00
CA PHE A 124 2.66 -2.87 1.80
C PHE A 124 2.05 -2.30 0.52
N ALA A 125 0.80 -1.82 0.58
CA ALA A 125 0.15 -1.20 -0.56
C ALA A 125 0.81 0.13 -0.98
N ARG A 126 1.32 0.92 -0.02
CA ARG A 126 2.00 2.19 -0.29
C ARG A 126 3.47 2.00 -0.67
N ARG A 127 3.72 1.09 -1.62
CA ARG A 127 5.02 0.78 -2.24
C ARG A 127 4.81 0.50 -3.73
N PHE A 128 5.89 0.37 -4.49
CA PHE A 128 5.81 -0.21 -5.83
C PHE A 128 5.68 -1.73 -5.70
N GLN A 129 4.57 -2.28 -6.24
CA GLN A 129 4.17 -3.64 -5.96
C GLN A 129 3.78 -4.45 -7.21
N VAL A 130 3.80 -5.75 -7.04
CA VAL A 130 2.96 -6.69 -7.77
C VAL A 130 1.95 -7.28 -6.80
N GLN A 131 0.77 -7.61 -7.27
CA GLN A 131 -0.35 -8.04 -6.41
C GLN A 131 0.00 -9.32 -5.62
N GLU A 132 0.69 -10.25 -6.24
CA GLU A 132 1.13 -11.52 -5.63
C GLU A 132 2.07 -11.27 -4.44
N ARG A 133 3.03 -10.37 -4.60
CA ARG A 133 3.95 -9.99 -3.52
C ARG A 133 3.23 -9.25 -2.40
N LEU A 134 2.31 -8.33 -2.73
CA LEU A 134 1.47 -7.65 -1.75
C LEU A 134 0.72 -8.66 -0.87
N THR A 135 0.08 -9.65 -1.49
CA THR A 135 -0.68 -10.70 -0.82
C THR A 135 0.22 -11.51 0.12
N ALA A 136 1.36 -11.98 -0.39
CA ALA A 136 2.31 -12.79 0.36
C ALA A 136 2.93 -12.02 1.54
N GLN A 137 3.29 -10.75 1.36
CA GLN A 137 3.89 -9.93 2.42
C GLN A 137 2.91 -9.65 3.56
N ILE A 138 1.63 -9.42 3.27
CA ILE A 138 0.60 -9.23 4.31
C ILE A 138 0.43 -10.54 5.10
N CYS A 139 0.30 -11.68 4.41
CA CYS A 139 0.15 -12.99 5.03
C CYS A 139 1.36 -13.33 5.92
N GLN A 140 2.57 -13.20 5.40
CA GLN A 140 3.81 -13.48 6.12
C GLN A 140 3.96 -12.61 7.38
N SER A 141 3.70 -11.30 7.26
CA SER A 141 3.83 -10.40 8.42
C SER A 141 2.87 -10.73 9.55
N LEU A 142 1.66 -11.18 9.24
CA LEU A 142 0.71 -11.63 10.26
C LEU A 142 1.20 -12.93 10.91
N THR A 143 1.67 -13.89 10.12
CA THR A 143 2.21 -15.17 10.61
C THR A 143 3.44 -14.95 11.51
N ASP A 144 4.36 -14.07 11.12
CA ASP A 144 5.60 -13.82 11.85
C ASP A 144 5.39 -13.05 13.18
N THR A 145 4.29 -12.28 13.27
CA THR A 145 4.10 -11.37 14.41
C THR A 145 3.03 -11.82 15.39
N LEU A 146 2.08 -12.62 14.93
CA LEU A 146 0.99 -13.15 15.76
C LEU A 146 1.16 -14.64 15.97
N SER A 147 0.90 -15.10 17.20
CA SER A 147 0.69 -16.52 17.45
C SER A 147 -0.65 -16.92 16.84
N THR A 148 -0.62 -17.63 15.73
CA THR A 148 -1.83 -18.05 14.98
C THR A 148 -1.73 -19.49 14.55
N GLU A 149 -2.83 -20.23 14.58
CA GLU A 149 -2.94 -21.57 13.99
C GLU A 149 -3.03 -21.51 12.46
N GLY A 150 -3.40 -20.36 11.90
CA GLY A 150 -3.45 -20.14 10.47
C GLY A 150 -3.82 -18.71 10.10
N VAL A 151 -3.31 -18.28 8.95
CA VAL A 151 -3.60 -16.99 8.32
C VAL A 151 -3.98 -17.24 6.87
N MET A 152 -4.95 -16.49 6.37
CA MET A 152 -5.30 -16.45 4.94
C MET A 152 -5.52 -15.00 4.54
N VAL A 153 -4.94 -14.61 3.41
CA VAL A 153 -5.11 -13.28 2.80
C VAL A 153 -5.60 -13.46 1.37
N VAL A 154 -6.65 -12.74 1.02
CA VAL A 154 -7.18 -12.67 -0.35
C VAL A 154 -7.18 -11.23 -0.81
N VAL A 155 -6.70 -10.97 -2.02
CA VAL A 155 -6.65 -9.64 -2.63
C VAL A 155 -7.39 -9.66 -3.95
N GLU A 156 -8.35 -8.77 -4.12
CA GLU A 156 -9.07 -8.53 -5.37
C GLU A 156 -8.74 -7.14 -5.88
N ALA A 157 -8.23 -7.00 -7.10
CA ALA A 157 -7.82 -5.70 -7.62
C ALA A 157 -8.08 -5.50 -9.11
N ARG A 158 -8.20 -4.23 -9.48
CA ARG A 158 -8.23 -3.73 -10.85
C ARG A 158 -6.93 -3.00 -11.13
N HIS A 159 -6.35 -3.23 -12.31
CA HIS A 159 -5.05 -2.70 -12.72
C HIS A 159 -5.22 -1.70 -13.86
N LEU A 160 -4.91 -0.42 -13.63
CA LEU A 160 -4.99 0.60 -14.68
C LEU A 160 -3.99 0.35 -15.81
N CYS A 161 -2.87 -0.33 -15.54
CA CYS A 161 -1.93 -0.73 -16.58
C CYS A 161 -2.52 -1.73 -17.61
N MET A 162 -3.60 -2.44 -17.23
CA MET A 162 -4.38 -3.30 -18.14
C MET A 162 -5.61 -2.60 -18.72
N GLN A 163 -6.17 -1.62 -18.01
CA GLN A 163 -7.44 -0.98 -18.39
C GLN A 163 -7.23 0.20 -19.34
N MET A 164 -6.31 1.12 -19.04
CA MET A 164 -6.15 2.38 -19.76
C MET A 164 -5.17 2.29 -20.93
N ARG A 165 -4.41 1.22 -21.04
CA ARG A 165 -3.43 0.94 -22.11
C ARG A 165 -3.16 -0.56 -22.19
N GLY A 166 -2.36 -0.99 -23.19
CA GLY A 166 -1.98 -2.40 -23.40
C GLY A 166 -3.19 -3.20 -23.92
N VAL A 167 -3.68 -4.12 -23.09
CA VAL A 167 -4.79 -5.02 -23.49
C VAL A 167 -6.19 -4.39 -23.37
N GLU A 168 -6.31 -3.24 -22.72
CA GLU A 168 -7.53 -2.42 -22.60
C GLU A 168 -8.76 -3.19 -22.10
N LYS A 169 -8.59 -4.07 -21.10
CA LYS A 169 -9.68 -4.88 -20.53
C LYS A 169 -10.28 -4.23 -19.29
N GLN A 170 -11.39 -3.50 -19.47
CA GLN A 170 -12.04 -2.69 -18.44
C GLN A 170 -12.67 -3.51 -17.30
N GLY A 171 -13.17 -4.69 -17.60
CA GLY A 171 -13.85 -5.56 -16.61
C GLY A 171 -12.95 -6.56 -15.91
N ALA A 172 -11.65 -6.62 -16.23
CA ALA A 172 -10.75 -7.59 -15.65
C ALA A 172 -10.49 -7.29 -14.16
N VAL A 173 -10.65 -8.30 -13.32
CA VAL A 173 -10.30 -8.31 -11.89
C VAL A 173 -9.30 -9.43 -11.68
N THR A 174 -8.19 -9.12 -11.02
CA THR A 174 -7.19 -10.11 -10.60
C THR A 174 -7.47 -10.49 -9.16
N VAL A 175 -7.47 -11.79 -8.86
CA VAL A 175 -7.61 -12.31 -7.50
C VAL A 175 -6.35 -13.09 -7.17
N THR A 176 -5.73 -12.78 -6.05
CA THR A 176 -4.58 -13.50 -5.49
C THR A 176 -4.88 -13.90 -4.05
N TYR A 177 -4.31 -15.02 -3.61
CA TYR A 177 -4.40 -15.44 -2.21
C TYR A 177 -3.06 -16.03 -1.75
N ASP A 178 -2.82 -15.95 -0.45
CA ASP A 178 -1.78 -16.70 0.25
C ASP A 178 -2.33 -17.18 1.60
N SER A 179 -1.87 -18.34 2.04
CA SER A 179 -2.28 -18.91 3.32
C SER A 179 -1.09 -19.62 3.99
N ARG A 180 -1.06 -19.55 5.30
CA ARG A 180 -0.08 -20.19 6.18
C ARG A 180 -0.82 -20.88 7.31
N SER A 181 -0.43 -22.12 7.64
CA SER A 181 -0.93 -22.88 8.79
C SER A 181 0.25 -23.54 9.49
N GLU A 182 0.15 -23.71 10.82
CA GLU A 182 0.98 -24.67 11.52
C GLU A 182 0.53 -26.07 11.09
N GLU A 183 1.48 -26.94 10.66
CA GLU A 183 1.22 -28.34 10.37
C GLU A 183 1.07 -29.16 11.67
#